data_b4e0218d2f41f34e73bf66c652683ff2
#
_entry.id   b4e0218d2f41f34e73bf66c652683ff2
#
_cell.length_a   1.000
_cell.length_b   1.000
_cell.length_c   1.000
_cell.angle_alpha   90.00
_cell.angle_beta   90.00
_cell.angle_gamma   90.00
#
_symmetry.space_group_name_H-M   'P 1'
#
loop_
_entity.id
_entity.type
_entity.pdbx_description
1 polymer ?
#
loop_
_entity_poly.entity_id
_entity_poly.type
_entity_poly.pdbx_seq_one_letter_code
_entity_poly.pdbx_strand_id
1 'polypeptide(L)'
;EAFYHTGGIPQEIWFDNMKTVVDQSRTQFRKVHFNNRFYAFSKDAGFVPISCRAYRPQTKGSVEALARTMERLRVYNYEFSNQQELIKIIDEFCEELNQETSQATERIPNELWLEKEKEYLHLLPSHLLKPYFEEDIRRIVSKESMVHFRKCKYSVDPKYIDCEVDLKVSDSENHINIFWHVHLNYVIQS
;
A
#
# COMPACT_ATOMS: atom_id res chain seq x y z
N GLU A 1 6.45 -1.91 -0.60
CA GLU A 1 7.52 -1.22 -1.38
C GLU A 1 8.15 -0.07 -0.59
N ALA A 2 7.38 0.93 -0.07
CA ALA A 2 7.93 2.09 0.63
C ALA A 2 8.96 1.72 1.71
N PHE A 3 8.65 0.76 2.58
CA PHE A 3 9.57 0.32 3.65
C PHE A 3 10.85 -0.34 3.13
N TYR A 4 10.84 -0.93 1.95
CA TYR A 4 12.05 -1.44 1.31
C TYR A 4 12.93 -0.29 0.82
N HIS A 5 12.35 0.74 0.20
CA HIS A 5 13.09 1.92 -0.26
C HIS A 5 13.67 2.73 0.90
N THR A 6 12.95 2.86 2.02
CA THR A 6 13.46 3.55 3.21
C THR A 6 14.42 2.69 4.03
N GLY A 7 14.56 1.40 3.73
CA GLY A 7 15.43 0.48 4.47
C GLY A 7 14.88 0.02 5.82
N GLY A 8 13.61 0.29 6.14
CA GLY A 8 12.96 -0.13 7.37
C GLY A 8 11.67 0.62 7.66
N ILE A 9 11.13 0.40 8.86
CA ILE A 9 9.86 0.95 9.32
C ILE A 9 10.12 2.00 10.40
N PRO A 10 9.65 3.25 10.25
CA PRO A 10 9.76 4.26 11.29
C PRO A 10 8.84 3.94 12.48
N GLN A 11 9.15 4.46 13.66
CA GLN A 11 8.37 4.22 14.89
C GLN A 11 6.94 4.78 14.80
N GLU A 12 6.77 5.92 14.12
CA GLU A 12 5.50 6.60 13.96
C GLU A 12 5.27 6.97 12.49
N ILE A 13 4.05 6.77 12.02
CA ILE A 13 3.66 7.18 10.67
C ILE A 13 2.37 8.00 10.73
N TRP A 14 2.43 9.17 10.11
CA TRP A 14 1.30 10.09 10.06
C TRP A 14 0.44 9.83 8.83
N PHE A 15 -0.86 9.65 9.05
CA PHE A 15 -1.82 9.36 7.98
C PHE A 15 -2.88 10.45 7.88
N ASP A 16 -3.28 10.73 6.65
CA ASP A 16 -4.51 11.48 6.41
C ASP A 16 -5.74 10.65 6.80
N ASN A 17 -6.87 11.34 7.00
CA ASN A 17 -8.12 10.71 7.41
C ASN A 17 -8.81 9.99 6.23
N MET A 18 -8.09 9.14 5.51
CA MET A 18 -8.66 8.28 4.47
C MET A 18 -9.50 7.16 5.11
N LYS A 19 -10.64 6.82 4.51
CA LYS A 19 -11.53 5.76 5.01
C LYS A 19 -10.87 4.38 5.11
N THR A 20 -9.86 4.12 4.30
CA THR A 20 -9.07 2.89 4.33
C THR A 20 -8.17 2.78 5.57
N VAL A 21 -7.87 3.91 6.20
CA VAL A 21 -6.99 4.03 7.37
C VAL A 21 -7.80 4.37 8.62
N VAL A 22 -8.75 5.30 8.52
CA VAL A 22 -9.49 5.88 9.65
C VAL A 22 -10.99 5.76 9.42
N ASP A 23 -11.66 4.98 10.26
CA ASP A 23 -13.12 4.86 10.26
C ASP A 23 -13.78 6.10 10.87
N GLN A 24 -13.20 6.64 11.96
CA GLN A 24 -13.63 7.88 12.59
C GLN A 24 -12.44 8.79 12.89
N SER A 25 -12.48 9.97 12.30
CA SER A 25 -11.45 11.00 12.53
C SER A 25 -11.52 11.54 13.96
N ARG A 26 -10.33 11.89 14.47
CA ARG A 26 -10.22 12.55 15.77
C ARG A 26 -10.92 13.90 15.76
N THR A 27 -11.84 14.10 16.70
CA THR A 27 -12.45 15.42 16.98
C THR A 27 -12.04 15.90 18.37
N GLN A 28 -12.51 17.10 18.76
CA GLN A 28 -12.27 17.63 20.11
C GLN A 28 -12.84 16.73 21.21
N PHE A 29 -13.90 15.95 20.89
CA PHE A 29 -14.64 15.12 21.85
C PHE A 29 -14.50 13.62 21.60
N ARG A 30 -13.87 13.18 20.52
CA ARG A 30 -13.77 11.76 20.15
C ARG A 30 -12.34 11.37 19.80
N LYS A 31 -11.93 10.18 20.26
CA LYS A 31 -10.66 9.56 19.87
C LYS A 31 -10.74 9.11 18.41
N VAL A 32 -9.59 9.00 17.77
CA VAL A 32 -9.49 8.38 16.43
C VAL A 32 -9.86 6.91 16.52
N HIS A 33 -10.58 6.42 15.50
CA HIS A 33 -10.86 5.01 15.31
C HIS A 33 -10.24 4.59 13.99
N PHE A 34 -9.19 3.79 14.05
CA PHE A 34 -8.54 3.25 12.86
C PHE A 34 -9.32 2.05 12.32
N ASN A 35 -9.28 1.85 11.02
CA ASN A 35 -9.77 0.62 10.39
C ASN A 35 -9.10 -0.60 11.04
N ASN A 36 -9.86 -1.63 11.38
CA ASN A 36 -9.36 -2.78 12.12
C ASN A 36 -8.22 -3.51 11.39
N ARG A 37 -8.34 -3.73 10.07
CA ARG A 37 -7.32 -4.38 9.26
C ARG A 37 -6.03 -3.54 9.19
N PHE A 38 -6.19 -2.24 9.00
CA PHE A 38 -5.07 -1.30 9.02
C PHE A 38 -4.38 -1.25 10.38
N TYR A 39 -5.15 -1.23 11.47
CA TYR A 39 -4.59 -1.20 12.82
C TYR A 39 -3.85 -2.50 13.17
N ALA A 40 -4.37 -3.67 12.76
CA ALA A 40 -3.67 -4.94 12.88
C ALA A 40 -2.35 -4.90 12.10
N PHE A 41 -2.39 -4.44 10.84
CA PHE A 41 -1.18 -4.25 10.03
C PHE A 41 -0.14 -3.35 10.71
N SER A 42 -0.55 -2.23 11.29
CA SER A 42 0.39 -1.32 11.97
C SER A 42 1.07 -1.96 13.17
N LYS A 43 0.37 -2.83 13.91
CA LYS A 43 0.93 -3.58 15.03
C LYS A 43 1.93 -4.65 14.59
N ASP A 44 1.57 -5.42 13.57
CA ASP A 44 2.44 -6.46 13.02
C ASP A 44 3.69 -5.86 12.34
N ALA A 45 3.52 -4.69 11.73
CA ALA A 45 4.64 -3.94 11.16
C ALA A 45 5.50 -3.23 12.23
N GLY A 46 4.96 -2.99 13.42
CA GLY A 46 5.70 -2.40 14.54
C GLY A 46 5.73 -0.87 14.56
N PHE A 47 4.78 -0.17 13.91
CA PHE A 47 4.69 1.28 13.96
C PHE A 47 3.41 1.78 14.64
N VAL A 48 3.47 2.99 15.18
CA VAL A 48 2.31 3.68 15.76
C VAL A 48 1.67 4.57 14.68
N PRO A 49 0.41 4.29 14.26
CA PRO A 49 -0.27 5.15 13.32
C PRO A 49 -0.79 6.40 14.02
N ILE A 50 -0.52 7.56 13.44
CA ILE A 50 -1.00 8.86 13.93
C ILE A 50 -1.92 9.47 12.88
N SER A 51 -3.16 9.77 13.25
CA SER A 51 -4.11 10.46 12.37
C SER A 51 -3.86 11.97 12.40
N CYS A 52 -3.75 12.58 11.24
CA CYS A 52 -3.74 14.03 11.10
C CYS A 52 -5.02 14.64 11.68
N ARG A 53 -4.92 15.79 12.33
CA ARG A 53 -6.11 16.49 12.83
C ARG A 53 -6.95 17.00 11.67
N ALA A 54 -8.25 16.70 11.69
CA ALA A 54 -9.18 17.23 10.70
C ALA A 54 -9.14 18.77 10.71
N TYR A 55 -9.24 19.37 9.52
CA TYR A 55 -9.27 20.82 9.32
C TYR A 55 -8.02 21.61 9.76
N ARG A 56 -6.84 20.96 9.89
CA ARG A 56 -5.57 21.66 10.14
C ARG A 56 -4.61 21.46 8.96
N PRO A 57 -4.53 22.44 8.02
CA PRO A 57 -3.66 22.36 6.84
C PRO A 57 -2.18 22.20 7.18
N GLN A 58 -1.75 22.74 8.32
CA GLN A 58 -0.36 22.73 8.79
C GLN A 58 0.23 21.30 8.93
N THR A 59 -0.61 20.29 9.18
CA THR A 59 -0.17 18.88 9.28
C THR A 59 0.02 18.21 7.92
N LYS A 60 -0.44 18.84 6.84
CA LYS A 60 -0.32 18.36 5.45
C LYS A 60 0.70 19.14 4.62
N GLY A 61 1.24 20.23 5.13
CA GLY A 61 2.08 21.16 4.35
C GLY A 61 3.23 20.46 3.63
N SER A 62 3.88 19.49 4.26
CA SER A 62 4.99 18.73 3.66
C SER A 62 4.53 17.87 2.48
N VAL A 63 3.38 17.21 2.59
CA VAL A 63 2.83 16.36 1.50
C VAL A 63 2.34 17.23 0.33
N GLU A 64 1.72 18.36 0.61
CA GLU A 64 1.28 19.31 -0.43
C GLU A 64 2.47 19.97 -1.14
N ALA A 65 3.57 20.26 -0.42
CA ALA A 65 4.80 20.76 -1.00
C ALA A 65 5.42 19.70 -1.92
N LEU A 66 5.48 18.44 -1.48
CA LEU A 66 5.98 17.32 -2.29
C LEU A 66 5.12 17.12 -3.54
N ALA A 67 3.79 17.16 -3.41
CA ALA A 67 2.87 17.03 -4.55
C ALA A 67 3.11 18.12 -5.62
N ARG A 68 3.39 19.38 -5.20
CA ARG A 68 3.80 20.45 -6.11
C ARG A 68 5.14 20.17 -6.79
N THR A 69 6.08 19.58 -6.08
CA THR A 69 7.39 19.19 -6.64
C THR A 69 7.22 18.16 -7.76
N MET A 70 6.20 17.28 -7.69
CA MET A 70 5.90 16.33 -8.76
C MET A 70 5.54 17.02 -10.09
N GLU A 71 5.16 18.29 -10.10
CA GLU A 71 4.95 19.03 -11.35
C GLU A 71 6.26 19.19 -12.16
N ARG A 72 7.41 19.07 -11.53
CA ARG A 72 8.70 19.07 -12.21
C ARG A 72 8.84 17.91 -13.20
N LEU A 73 8.15 16.78 -12.97
CA LEU A 73 8.11 15.68 -13.93
C LEU A 73 7.54 16.06 -15.28
N ARG A 74 6.79 17.16 -15.39
CA ARG A 74 6.28 17.67 -16.67
C ARG A 74 7.40 18.02 -17.67
N VAL A 75 8.61 18.29 -17.19
CA VAL A 75 9.77 18.57 -18.05
C VAL A 75 10.08 17.39 -18.97
N TYR A 76 9.78 16.17 -18.52
CA TYR A 76 9.96 14.95 -19.32
C TYR A 76 8.86 14.74 -20.38
N ASN A 77 7.90 15.70 -20.53
CA ASN A 77 6.80 15.70 -21.50
C ASN A 77 5.94 14.44 -21.49
N TYR A 78 6.04 13.61 -20.45
CA TYR A 78 5.39 12.28 -20.37
C TYR A 78 5.79 11.32 -21.51
N GLU A 79 6.94 11.54 -22.14
CA GLU A 79 7.46 10.67 -23.19
C GLU A 79 8.21 9.50 -22.56
N PHE A 80 7.61 8.35 -22.61
CA PHE A 80 8.22 7.07 -22.24
C PHE A 80 7.63 5.97 -23.12
N SER A 81 8.48 5.03 -23.55
CA SER A 81 8.11 3.97 -24.50
C SER A 81 7.44 2.77 -23.81
N ASN A 82 7.73 2.56 -22.53
CA ASN A 82 7.23 1.42 -21.77
C ASN A 82 7.27 1.71 -20.25
N GLN A 83 6.67 0.77 -19.48
CA GLN A 83 6.59 0.90 -18.02
C GLN A 83 7.97 0.94 -17.34
N GLN A 84 8.96 0.22 -17.86
CA GLN A 84 10.30 0.18 -17.26
C GLN A 84 11.01 1.54 -17.39
N GLU A 85 10.84 2.20 -18.53
CA GLU A 85 11.38 3.55 -18.75
C GLU A 85 10.70 4.57 -17.84
N LEU A 86 9.37 4.47 -17.64
CA LEU A 86 8.65 5.31 -16.69
C LEU A 86 9.18 5.11 -15.25
N ILE A 87 9.38 3.87 -14.82
CA ILE A 87 9.93 3.57 -13.49
C ILE A 87 11.32 4.20 -13.35
N LYS A 88 12.18 4.07 -14.35
CA LYS A 88 13.51 4.65 -14.33
C LYS A 88 13.48 6.17 -14.19
N ILE A 89 12.61 6.86 -14.94
CA ILE A 89 12.43 8.33 -14.83
C ILE A 89 11.99 8.72 -13.41
N ILE A 90 11.08 7.95 -12.81
CA ILE A 90 10.61 8.21 -11.44
C ILE A 90 11.74 8.00 -10.44
N ASP A 91 12.51 6.93 -10.57
CA ASP A 91 13.64 6.63 -9.67
C ASP A 91 14.73 7.70 -9.76
N GLU A 92 15.11 8.11 -10.96
CA GLU A 92 16.08 9.21 -11.19
C GLU A 92 15.57 10.52 -10.57
N PHE A 93 14.30 10.85 -10.75
CA PHE A 93 13.71 12.04 -10.16
C PHE A 93 13.68 12.00 -8.62
N CYS A 94 13.36 10.84 -8.04
CA CYS A 94 13.39 10.65 -6.59
C CYS A 94 14.83 10.83 -6.05
N GLU A 95 15.82 10.30 -6.76
CA GLU A 95 17.22 10.45 -6.37
C GLU A 95 17.69 11.92 -6.46
N GLU A 96 17.32 12.66 -7.51
CA GLU A 96 17.58 14.10 -7.62
C GLU A 96 17.00 14.85 -6.41
N LEU A 97 15.74 14.60 -6.07
CA LEU A 97 15.07 15.25 -4.92
C LEU A 97 15.78 14.95 -3.60
N ASN A 98 16.25 13.72 -3.43
CA ASN A 98 16.95 13.30 -2.23
C ASN A 98 18.38 13.86 -2.11
N GLN A 99 18.94 14.38 -3.20
CA GLN A 99 20.22 15.07 -3.24
C GLN A 99 20.10 16.62 -3.19
N GLU A 100 18.90 17.15 -3.40
CA GLU A 100 18.67 18.60 -3.30
C GLU A 100 18.55 19.05 -1.85
N THR A 101 19.07 20.22 -1.51
CA THR A 101 18.88 20.81 -0.18
C THR A 101 17.38 21.10 0.07
N SER A 102 16.80 20.45 1.05
CA SER A 102 15.42 20.70 1.47
C SER A 102 15.28 22.08 2.14
N GLN A 103 14.34 22.90 1.67
CA GLN A 103 14.06 24.20 2.27
C GLN A 103 13.55 24.10 3.71
N ALA A 104 12.93 23.00 4.07
CA ALA A 104 12.36 22.81 5.42
C ALA A 104 13.40 22.46 6.47
N THR A 105 14.47 21.74 6.08
CA THR A 105 15.52 21.26 6.99
C THR A 105 16.87 21.94 6.77
N GLU A 106 17.01 22.70 5.66
CA GLU A 106 18.25 23.31 5.20
C GLU A 106 19.39 22.28 4.98
N ARG A 107 19.01 21.01 4.78
CA ARG A 107 19.93 19.88 4.61
C ARG A 107 19.52 18.99 3.44
N ILE A 108 20.47 18.22 2.96
CA ILE A 108 20.25 17.18 1.97
C ILE A 108 19.54 15.99 2.63
N PRO A 109 18.35 15.54 2.11
CA PRO A 109 17.58 14.45 2.72
C PRO A 109 18.39 13.17 2.92
N ASN A 110 19.16 12.72 1.93
CA ASN A 110 19.97 11.51 2.04
C ASN A 110 21.02 11.58 3.16
N GLU A 111 21.66 12.73 3.36
CA GLU A 111 22.61 12.92 4.46
C GLU A 111 21.91 12.88 5.82
N LEU A 112 20.79 13.59 5.93
CA LEU A 112 20.01 13.63 7.16
C LEU A 112 19.50 12.25 7.55
N TRP A 113 19.01 11.48 6.55
CA TRP A 113 18.55 10.11 6.75
C TRP A 113 19.68 9.20 7.25
N LEU A 114 20.84 9.23 6.61
CA LEU A 114 22.01 8.42 7.00
C LEU A 114 22.52 8.75 8.41
N GLU A 115 22.55 10.04 8.76
CA GLU A 115 23.12 10.48 10.04
C GLU A 115 22.17 10.31 11.23
N LYS A 116 20.85 10.49 11.02
CA LYS A 116 19.93 10.66 12.13
C LYS A 116 18.71 9.75 12.12
N GLU A 117 18.33 9.19 10.98
CA GLU A 117 17.06 8.50 10.86
C GLU A 117 17.21 6.99 10.70
N LYS A 118 18.21 6.56 9.92
CA LYS A 118 18.39 5.15 9.55
C LYS A 118 18.54 4.21 10.75
N GLU A 119 19.22 4.62 11.81
CA GLU A 119 19.44 3.81 13.01
C GLU A 119 18.15 3.59 13.83
N TYR A 120 17.13 4.44 13.65
CA TYR A 120 15.84 4.33 14.36
C TYR A 120 14.79 3.54 13.59
N LEU A 121 15.12 3.05 12.39
CA LEU A 121 14.22 2.24 11.61
C LEU A 121 14.20 0.79 12.12
N HIS A 122 13.01 0.23 12.24
CA HIS A 122 12.84 -1.18 12.58
C HIS A 122 12.97 -2.06 11.34
N LEU A 123 13.48 -3.28 11.51
CA LEU A 123 13.52 -4.27 10.44
C LEU A 123 12.11 -4.62 9.97
N LEU A 124 11.96 -4.82 8.66
CA LEU A 124 10.70 -5.21 8.05
C LEU A 124 10.39 -6.69 8.39
N PRO A 125 9.32 -6.99 9.16
CA PRO A 125 8.92 -8.37 9.46
C PRO A 125 8.12 -8.95 8.29
N SER A 126 8.78 -9.22 7.17
CA SER A 126 8.15 -9.60 5.89
C SER A 126 7.22 -10.80 6.02
N HIS A 127 7.52 -11.76 6.89
CA HIS A 127 6.70 -12.95 7.14
C HIS A 127 5.35 -12.63 7.80
N LEU A 128 5.29 -11.59 8.67
CA LEU A 128 4.04 -11.15 9.31
C LEU A 128 3.20 -10.27 8.39
N LEU A 129 3.84 -9.59 7.43
CA LEU A 129 3.16 -8.65 6.56
C LEU A 129 2.56 -9.30 5.32
N LYS A 130 3.02 -10.50 4.94
CA LYS A 130 2.55 -11.22 3.76
C LYS A 130 1.02 -11.31 3.65
N PRO A 131 0.26 -11.67 4.70
CA PRO A 131 -1.20 -11.76 4.62
C PRO A 131 -1.92 -10.45 4.30
N TYR A 132 -1.30 -9.29 4.55
CA TYR A 132 -1.90 -7.98 4.25
C TYR A 132 -1.76 -7.58 2.79
N PHE A 133 -0.83 -8.19 2.07
CA PHE A 133 -0.59 -7.94 0.64
C PHE A 133 -1.32 -8.94 -0.26
N GLU A 134 -1.79 -10.05 0.31
CA GLU A 134 -2.65 -10.98 -0.39
C GLU A 134 -4.05 -10.34 -0.48
N GLU A 135 -4.50 -10.02 -1.69
CA GLU A 135 -5.88 -9.58 -1.92
C GLU A 135 -6.81 -10.79 -1.75
N ASP A 136 -7.62 -10.79 -0.70
CA ASP A 136 -8.74 -11.72 -0.55
C ASP A 136 -9.86 -11.30 -1.52
N ILE A 137 -9.72 -11.71 -2.77
CA ILE A 137 -10.72 -11.40 -3.80
C ILE A 137 -11.79 -12.47 -3.74
N ARG A 138 -12.93 -12.17 -3.13
CA ARG A 138 -14.07 -13.08 -3.06
C ARG A 138 -15.04 -12.86 -4.20
N ARG A 139 -15.51 -13.94 -4.79
CA ARG A 139 -16.51 -13.93 -5.86
C ARG A 139 -17.49 -15.07 -5.69
N ILE A 140 -18.74 -14.84 -6.11
CA ILE A 140 -19.75 -15.90 -6.19
C ILE A 140 -19.66 -16.50 -7.59
N VAL A 141 -19.65 -17.83 -7.68
CA VAL A 141 -19.67 -18.56 -8.95
C VAL A 141 -21.06 -18.41 -9.57
N SER A 142 -21.10 -17.92 -10.79
CA SER A 142 -22.34 -17.69 -11.51
C SER A 142 -23.01 -19.01 -11.94
N LYS A 143 -24.29 -18.92 -12.36
CA LYS A 143 -25.04 -20.08 -12.88
C LYS A 143 -24.43 -20.69 -14.15
N GLU A 144 -23.59 -19.92 -14.85
CA GLU A 144 -22.82 -20.39 -16.00
C GLU A 144 -21.49 -21.03 -15.60
N SER A 145 -21.28 -21.36 -14.31
CA SER A 145 -20.03 -21.89 -13.78
C SER A 145 -18.82 -20.98 -14.03
N MET A 146 -18.99 -19.68 -13.90
CA MET A 146 -17.95 -18.68 -14.16
C MET A 146 -17.76 -17.75 -12.96
N VAL A 147 -16.52 -17.28 -12.78
CA VAL A 147 -16.18 -16.14 -11.93
C VAL A 147 -15.63 -14.99 -12.76
N HIS A 148 -15.96 -13.76 -12.39
CA HIS A 148 -15.53 -12.55 -13.08
C HIS A 148 -14.39 -11.88 -12.33
N PHE A 149 -13.28 -11.62 -13.01
CA PHE A 149 -12.16 -10.88 -12.46
C PHE A 149 -11.44 -10.05 -13.56
N ARG A 150 -11.13 -8.78 -13.26
CA ARG A 150 -10.45 -7.83 -14.19
C ARG A 150 -11.01 -7.86 -15.64
N LYS A 151 -12.33 -7.88 -15.79
CA LYS A 151 -13.07 -7.97 -17.08
C LYS A 151 -12.94 -9.32 -17.81
N CYS A 152 -12.31 -10.32 -17.22
CA CYS A 152 -12.24 -11.67 -17.74
C CYS A 152 -13.21 -12.60 -17.01
N LYS A 153 -13.59 -13.70 -17.69
CA LYS A 153 -14.40 -14.80 -17.12
C LYS A 153 -13.51 -16.03 -17.00
N TYR A 154 -13.56 -16.68 -15.86
CA TYR A 154 -12.81 -17.90 -15.57
C TYR A 154 -13.78 -19.02 -15.26
N SER A 155 -13.63 -20.18 -15.91
CA SER A 155 -14.47 -21.35 -15.65
C SER A 155 -14.13 -21.97 -14.31
N VAL A 156 -15.16 -22.42 -13.61
CA VAL A 156 -15.09 -23.13 -12.34
C VAL A 156 -15.91 -24.40 -12.46
N ASP A 157 -15.56 -25.43 -11.68
CA ASP A 157 -16.35 -26.69 -11.65
C ASP A 157 -17.81 -26.38 -11.29
N PRO A 158 -18.80 -26.90 -12.05
CA PRO A 158 -20.24 -26.66 -11.82
C PRO A 158 -20.74 -26.98 -10.41
N LYS A 159 -20.06 -27.85 -9.68
CA LYS A 159 -20.40 -28.16 -8.28
C LYS A 159 -20.28 -26.95 -7.32
N TYR A 160 -19.60 -25.88 -7.75
CA TYR A 160 -19.41 -24.66 -6.95
C TYR A 160 -20.35 -23.52 -7.36
N ILE A 161 -21.33 -23.75 -8.22
CA ILE A 161 -22.35 -22.76 -8.58
C ILE A 161 -23.01 -22.23 -7.28
N ASP A 162 -23.23 -20.91 -7.24
CA ASP A 162 -23.76 -20.16 -6.09
C ASP A 162 -22.89 -20.20 -4.82
N CYS A 163 -21.70 -20.83 -4.86
CA CYS A 163 -20.74 -20.80 -3.76
C CYS A 163 -19.82 -19.57 -3.85
N GLU A 164 -19.36 -19.08 -2.70
CA GLU A 164 -18.31 -18.08 -2.61
C GLU A 164 -16.94 -18.75 -2.74
N VAL A 165 -16.08 -18.18 -3.58
CA VAL A 165 -14.70 -18.65 -3.84
C VAL A 165 -13.70 -17.51 -3.67
N ASP A 166 -12.52 -17.83 -3.19
CA ASP A 166 -11.41 -16.90 -3.12
C ASP A 166 -10.56 -17.01 -4.39
N LEU A 167 -10.18 -15.85 -4.93
CA LEU A 167 -9.27 -15.75 -6.07
C LEU A 167 -7.91 -15.24 -5.59
N LYS A 168 -6.84 -15.97 -5.89
CA LYS A 168 -5.47 -15.52 -5.69
C LYS A 168 -4.78 -15.35 -7.03
N VAL A 169 -4.29 -14.15 -7.29
CA VAL A 169 -3.49 -13.85 -8.48
C VAL A 169 -2.07 -14.34 -8.24
N SER A 170 -1.50 -15.08 -9.18
CA SER A 170 -0.09 -15.48 -9.09
C SER A 170 0.84 -14.27 -9.27
N ASP A 171 2.03 -14.32 -8.68
CA ASP A 171 3.03 -13.25 -8.77
C ASP A 171 3.43 -12.91 -10.23
N SER A 172 3.26 -13.85 -11.15
CA SER A 172 3.48 -13.65 -12.59
C SER A 172 2.31 -12.97 -13.32
N GLU A 173 1.21 -12.65 -12.62
CA GLU A 173 -0.06 -12.13 -13.16
C GLU A 173 -0.72 -12.99 -14.25
N ASN A 174 -0.12 -14.12 -14.63
CA ASN A 174 -0.58 -14.96 -15.75
C ASN A 174 -1.55 -16.05 -15.33
N HIS A 175 -1.69 -16.31 -14.02
CA HIS A 175 -2.54 -17.40 -13.52
C HIS A 175 -3.38 -16.91 -12.35
N ILE A 176 -4.62 -17.39 -12.28
CA ILE A 176 -5.50 -17.17 -11.15
C ILE A 176 -5.79 -18.52 -10.52
N ASN A 177 -5.49 -18.64 -9.24
CA ASN A 177 -5.85 -19.79 -8.43
C ASN A 177 -7.22 -19.50 -7.79
N ILE A 178 -8.14 -20.44 -7.94
CA ILE A 178 -9.50 -20.35 -7.39
C ILE A 178 -9.60 -21.35 -6.24
N PHE A 179 -9.92 -20.87 -5.05
CA PHE A 179 -10.06 -21.70 -3.85
C PHE A 179 -11.49 -21.65 -3.34
N TRP A 180 -12.04 -22.78 -3.03
CA TRP A 180 -13.33 -22.86 -2.38
C TRP A 180 -13.17 -23.01 -0.87
N HIS A 181 -13.78 -22.11 -0.10
CA HIS A 181 -13.87 -22.22 1.35
C HIS A 181 -15.02 -23.17 1.75
N VAL A 182 -14.65 -24.36 2.19
CA VAL A 182 -15.53 -25.11 3.10
C VAL A 182 -15.27 -24.55 4.50
N HIS A 183 -16.28 -24.18 5.21
CA HIS A 183 -16.20 -23.92 6.65
C HIS A 183 -15.89 -25.22 7.43
N LEU A 184 -14.82 -25.91 7.09
CA LEU A 184 -14.21 -27.04 7.81
C LEU A 184 -12.86 -27.37 7.15
N ASN A 185 -11.81 -27.02 7.82
CA ASN A 185 -10.43 -27.55 7.84
C ASN A 185 -9.97 -28.58 6.77
N TYR A 186 -10.10 -28.35 5.47
CA TYR A 186 -9.32 -29.08 4.49
C TYR A 186 -9.06 -28.23 3.24
N VAL A 187 -7.80 -27.93 3.00
CA VAL A 187 -7.30 -27.36 1.75
C VAL A 187 -7.12 -28.51 0.77
N ILE A 188 -7.86 -28.50 -0.33
CA ILE A 188 -7.55 -29.38 -1.47
C ILE A 188 -6.94 -28.48 -2.55
N GLN A 189 -5.64 -28.68 -2.79
CA GLN A 189 -4.96 -28.19 -3.99
C GLN A 189 -5.33 -29.09 -5.14
N SER A 190 -5.78 -28.52 -6.25
CA SER A 190 -5.86 -29.20 -7.54
C SER A 190 -4.83 -28.63 -8.51
#